data_7317979c77f958da961a036e71ce5027
#
_entry.id   7317979c77f958da961a036e71ce5027
#
_cell.length_a   1.000
_cell.length_b   1.000
_cell.length_c   1.000
_cell.angle_alpha   90.00
_cell.angle_beta   90.00
_cell.angle_gamma   90.00
#
_symmetry.space_group_name_H-M   'P 1'
#
loop_
_entity.id
_entity.type
_entity.pdbx_description
1 polymer ?
#
loop_
_entity_poly.entity_id
_entity_poly.type
_entity_poly.pdbx_seq_one_letter_code
_entity_poly.pdbx_strand_id
1 'polypeptide(L)'
;LFVFTSFTTSNCYLVTPSLSDGISYVIDLPPDLDPVLDYIKKENLSIGGALLTHGHFDHALGMSSFDGSIYIDLNDEQLARNPEEQLKSFMGLNLDSITYQGELNEVKDLNSNELVVHSNPGHTKGSSSFEFPSLGIVFTGDFIFKDGIGRTDLLTGDTNEMIHSINNVFTEFHDDYILYPGHGDKDTVKSIKNNNILVREYLNDWTSKRH
;
A
#
# COMPACT_ATOMS: atom_id res chain seq x y z
N LEU A 1 15.13 -6.03 3.68
CA LEU A 1 13.75 -5.67 4.04
C LEU A 1 13.61 -5.58 5.56
N PHE A 2 13.12 -4.46 6.04
CA PHE A 2 12.73 -4.22 7.44
C PHE A 2 11.24 -3.98 7.51
N VAL A 3 10.57 -4.50 8.56
CA VAL A 3 9.12 -4.38 8.75
C VAL A 3 8.86 -3.77 10.11
N PHE A 4 8.01 -2.78 10.17
CA PHE A 4 7.49 -2.16 11.39
C PHE A 4 5.97 -2.20 11.35
N THR A 5 5.33 -2.60 12.45
CA THR A 5 3.87 -2.56 12.58
C THR A 5 3.49 -1.47 13.56
N SER A 6 2.68 -0.53 13.10
CA SER A 6 2.17 0.62 13.81
C SER A 6 1.19 0.24 14.93
N PHE A 7 0.91 1.15 15.86
CA PHE A 7 -0.17 0.99 16.83
C PHE A 7 -1.57 0.93 16.18
N THR A 8 -1.70 1.44 14.94
CA THR A 8 -2.91 1.29 14.11
C THR A 8 -3.00 -0.08 13.43
N THR A 9 -2.03 -0.97 13.69
CA THR A 9 -1.84 -2.30 13.08
C THR A 9 -1.44 -2.28 11.60
N SER A 10 -1.26 -1.10 10.99
CA SER A 10 -0.72 -0.98 9.64
C SER A 10 0.77 -1.29 9.59
N ASN A 11 1.20 -1.94 8.53
CA ASN A 11 2.59 -2.29 8.29
C ASN A 11 3.29 -1.19 7.49
N CYS A 12 4.47 -0.80 7.96
CA CYS A 12 5.41 0.02 7.21
C CYS A 12 6.62 -0.82 6.83
N TYR A 13 7.07 -0.72 5.59
CA TYR A 13 8.20 -1.50 5.12
C TYR A 13 9.32 -0.59 4.63
N LEU A 14 10.55 -1.01 4.89
CA LEU A 14 11.75 -0.41 4.32
C LEU A 14 12.42 -1.45 3.41
N VAL A 15 12.50 -1.15 2.13
CA VAL A 15 13.00 -2.06 1.10
C VAL A 15 14.17 -1.45 0.35
N THR A 16 15.24 -2.23 0.13
CA THR A 16 16.38 -1.89 -0.71
C THR A 16 16.38 -2.86 -1.89
N PRO A 17 15.88 -2.46 -3.08
CA PRO A 17 15.69 -3.37 -4.21
C PRO A 17 17.01 -3.83 -4.83
N SER A 18 18.02 -2.96 -4.84
CA SER A 18 19.35 -3.26 -5.37
C SER A 18 20.44 -2.92 -4.35
N LEU A 19 21.43 -3.79 -4.23
CA LEU A 19 22.60 -3.49 -3.41
C LEU A 19 23.64 -2.63 -4.14
N SER A 20 23.49 -2.46 -5.46
CA SER A 20 24.48 -1.76 -6.29
C SER A 20 24.40 -0.25 -6.15
N ASP A 21 23.21 0.32 -6.00
CA ASP A 21 22.97 1.76 -5.80
C ASP A 21 22.70 2.13 -4.34
N GLY A 22 22.31 1.14 -3.52
CA GLY A 22 22.06 1.31 -2.09
C GLY A 22 20.84 2.18 -1.77
N ILE A 23 19.99 2.47 -2.76
CA ILE A 23 18.77 3.28 -2.56
C ILE A 23 17.67 2.41 -1.95
N SER A 24 17.06 2.91 -0.89
CA SER A 24 15.94 2.27 -0.20
C SER A 24 14.66 3.08 -0.37
N TYR A 25 13.52 2.41 -0.27
CA TYR A 25 12.20 3.04 -0.26
C TYR A 25 11.45 2.69 1.01
N VAL A 26 10.67 3.64 1.52
CA VAL A 26 9.72 3.41 2.62
C VAL A 26 8.35 3.17 1.99
N ILE A 27 7.70 2.07 2.35
CA ILE A 27 6.34 1.76 1.91
C ILE A 27 5.39 2.07 3.05
N ASP A 28 4.50 3.00 2.81
CA ASP A 28 3.57 3.62 3.74
C ASP A 28 4.22 4.38 4.91
N LEU A 29 3.53 5.39 5.38
CA LEU A 29 3.97 6.31 6.44
C LEU A 29 2.89 6.37 7.55
N PRO A 30 2.85 5.35 8.44
CA PRO A 30 1.91 5.33 9.55
C PRO A 30 2.16 6.45 10.56
N PRO A 31 1.20 6.74 11.47
CA PRO A 31 1.31 7.87 12.39
C PRO A 31 2.49 7.80 13.37
N ASP A 32 3.00 6.62 13.71
CA ASP A 32 4.12 6.39 14.63
C ASP A 32 5.40 5.98 13.88
N LEU A 33 5.86 6.85 12.98
CA LEU A 33 6.97 6.58 12.06
C LEU A 33 8.36 6.58 12.71
N ASP A 34 8.52 7.10 13.92
CA ASP A 34 9.81 7.27 14.59
C ASP A 34 10.71 6.02 14.58
N PRO A 35 10.23 4.79 14.85
CA PRO A 35 11.07 3.60 14.80
C PRO A 35 11.70 3.33 13.43
N VAL A 36 11.01 3.71 12.35
CA VAL A 36 11.50 3.56 10.97
C VAL A 36 12.55 4.62 10.68
N LEU A 37 12.30 5.88 11.08
CA LEU A 37 13.24 7.00 10.92
C LEU A 37 14.53 6.76 11.73
N ASP A 38 14.42 6.26 12.95
CA ASP A 38 15.57 5.89 13.78
C ASP A 38 16.40 4.77 13.16
N TYR A 39 15.74 3.77 12.57
CA TYR A 39 16.42 2.69 11.86
C TYR A 39 17.15 3.21 10.62
N ILE A 40 16.51 4.03 9.79
CA ILE A 40 17.12 4.68 8.63
C ILE A 40 18.39 5.43 9.01
N LYS A 41 18.30 6.26 10.06
CA LYS A 41 19.42 7.05 10.57
C LYS A 41 20.54 6.18 11.14
N LYS A 42 20.20 5.17 11.94
CA LYS A 42 21.16 4.26 12.57
C LYS A 42 21.96 3.48 11.52
N GLU A 43 21.30 2.97 10.48
CA GLU A 43 21.92 2.18 9.42
C GLU A 43 22.49 3.07 8.29
N ASN A 44 22.37 4.41 8.40
CA ASN A 44 22.84 5.40 7.42
C ASN A 44 22.34 5.08 5.98
N LEU A 45 21.04 4.80 5.85
CA LEU A 45 20.45 4.41 4.56
C LEU A 45 20.14 5.61 3.68
N SER A 46 20.39 5.47 2.38
CA SER A 46 19.97 6.43 1.36
C SER A 46 18.54 6.13 0.96
N ILE A 47 17.64 7.11 1.12
CA ILE A 47 16.22 6.96 0.84
C ILE A 47 15.85 7.67 -0.47
N GLY A 48 15.31 6.93 -1.42
CA GLY A 48 14.80 7.44 -2.70
C GLY A 48 13.43 8.11 -2.58
N GLY A 49 12.69 7.76 -1.52
CA GLY A 49 11.39 8.33 -1.21
C GLY A 49 10.49 7.37 -0.44
N ALA A 50 9.30 7.85 -0.11
CA ALA A 50 8.21 7.04 0.43
C ALA A 50 7.18 6.76 -0.66
N LEU A 51 6.70 5.52 -0.73
CA LEU A 51 5.68 5.04 -1.67
C LEU A 51 4.43 4.73 -0.86
N LEU A 52 3.38 5.53 -1.00
CA LEU A 52 2.12 5.28 -0.32
C LEU A 52 1.24 4.36 -1.17
N THR A 53 0.81 3.26 -0.58
CA THR A 53 -0.09 2.31 -1.24
C THR A 53 -1.47 2.91 -1.47
N HIS A 54 -1.93 3.78 -0.55
CA HIS A 54 -3.19 4.51 -0.63
C HIS A 54 -3.26 5.64 0.40
N GLY A 55 -4.34 6.41 0.39
CA GLY A 55 -4.48 7.64 1.17
C GLY A 55 -5.15 7.51 2.53
N HIS A 56 -5.37 6.31 3.11
CA HIS A 56 -5.94 6.19 4.43
C HIS A 56 -4.99 6.67 5.53
N PHE A 57 -5.55 7.22 6.61
CA PHE A 57 -4.81 7.91 7.66
C PHE A 57 -3.75 7.03 8.33
N ASP A 58 -4.01 5.76 8.49
CA ASP A 58 -3.11 4.79 9.13
C ASP A 58 -1.93 4.36 8.23
N HIS A 59 -1.97 4.76 6.95
CA HIS A 59 -0.87 4.59 5.98
C HIS A 59 -0.20 5.91 5.57
N ALA A 60 -0.84 7.07 5.84
CA ALA A 60 -0.38 8.36 5.31
C ALA A 60 -0.15 9.44 6.39
N LEU A 61 -0.64 9.27 7.62
CA LEU A 61 -0.61 10.34 8.64
C LEU A 61 0.82 10.73 9.05
N GLY A 62 1.80 9.84 8.89
CA GLY A 62 3.22 10.11 9.15
C GLY A 62 3.92 10.97 8.10
N MET A 63 3.25 11.40 7.01
CA MET A 63 3.85 12.21 5.95
C MET A 63 4.55 13.47 6.47
N SER A 64 3.98 14.14 7.47
CA SER A 64 4.58 15.37 8.04
C SER A 64 5.88 15.14 8.82
N SER A 65 6.17 13.89 9.20
CA SER A 65 7.40 13.49 9.90
C SER A 65 8.47 12.97 8.95
N PHE A 66 8.15 12.74 7.68
CA PHE A 66 9.07 12.20 6.69
C PHE A 66 9.75 13.32 5.91
N ASP A 67 11.10 13.33 5.93
CA ASP A 67 11.93 14.28 5.19
C ASP A 67 12.42 13.62 3.89
N GLY A 68 11.63 13.74 2.82
CA GLY A 68 11.94 13.17 1.53
C GLY A 68 10.77 13.27 0.55
N SER A 69 10.99 12.82 -0.67
CA SER A 69 9.94 12.79 -1.70
C SER A 69 8.88 11.75 -1.31
N ILE A 70 7.61 12.11 -1.44
CA ILE A 70 6.47 11.22 -1.19
C ILE A 70 5.72 11.02 -2.51
N TYR A 71 5.46 9.77 -2.82
CA TYR A 71 4.79 9.32 -4.04
C TYR A 71 3.50 8.59 -3.69
N ILE A 72 2.42 8.94 -4.37
CA ILE A 72 1.09 8.35 -4.22
C ILE A 72 0.38 8.39 -5.58
N ASP A 73 -0.58 7.51 -5.84
CA ASP A 73 -1.52 7.73 -6.94
C ASP A 73 -2.36 8.98 -6.62
N LEU A 74 -2.29 10.02 -7.46
CA LEU A 74 -2.94 11.31 -7.21
C LEU A 74 -4.47 11.23 -7.15
N ASN A 75 -5.09 10.10 -7.52
CA ASN A 75 -6.50 9.86 -7.21
C ASN A 75 -6.79 9.79 -5.71
N ASP A 76 -5.79 9.49 -4.88
CA ASP A 76 -5.89 9.48 -3.42
C ASP A 76 -5.29 10.73 -2.75
N GLU A 77 -4.79 11.71 -3.52
CA GLU A 77 -4.18 12.92 -2.96
C GLU A 77 -5.06 13.61 -1.92
N GLN A 78 -6.34 13.82 -2.23
CA GLN A 78 -7.27 14.50 -1.32
C GLN A 78 -7.55 13.65 -0.06
N LEU A 79 -7.61 12.34 -0.20
CA LEU A 79 -7.79 11.42 0.91
C LEU A 79 -6.60 11.46 1.87
N ALA A 80 -5.37 11.41 1.34
CA ALA A 80 -4.14 11.45 2.12
C ALA A 80 -3.92 12.81 2.80
N ARG A 81 -4.21 13.92 2.11
CA ARG A 81 -4.02 15.27 2.66
C ARG A 81 -4.96 15.61 3.79
N ASN A 82 -6.17 15.04 3.81
CA ASN A 82 -7.28 15.44 4.70
C ASN A 82 -7.78 14.24 5.54
N PRO A 83 -6.98 13.79 6.52
CA PRO A 83 -7.35 12.63 7.34
C PRO A 83 -8.47 12.92 8.35
N GLU A 84 -8.89 14.18 8.55
CA GLU A 84 -9.87 14.58 9.57
C GLU A 84 -11.22 13.88 9.39
N GLU A 85 -11.72 13.79 8.15
CA GLU A 85 -13.00 13.12 7.87
C GLU A 85 -12.93 11.62 8.18
N GLN A 86 -11.79 11.01 7.90
CA GLN A 86 -11.53 9.62 8.21
C GLN A 86 -11.47 9.40 9.73
N LEU A 87 -10.68 10.19 10.45
CA LEU A 87 -10.54 10.13 11.91
C LEU A 87 -11.85 10.38 12.63
N LYS A 88 -12.66 11.33 12.13
CA LYS A 88 -14.01 11.58 12.63
C LYS A 88 -14.93 10.37 12.42
N SER A 89 -14.90 9.79 11.23
CA SER A 89 -15.77 8.65 10.89
C SER A 89 -15.38 7.38 11.65
N PHE A 90 -14.07 7.08 11.75
CA PHE A 90 -13.57 5.84 12.35
C PHE A 90 -13.44 5.91 13.87
N MET A 91 -12.96 7.03 14.40
CA MET A 91 -12.58 7.17 15.80
C MET A 91 -13.48 8.14 16.59
N GLY A 92 -14.40 8.82 15.92
CA GLY A 92 -15.23 9.86 16.53
C GLY A 92 -14.42 11.10 16.95
N LEU A 93 -13.17 11.23 16.49
CA LEU A 93 -12.29 12.33 16.83
C LEU A 93 -12.58 13.54 15.93
N ASN A 94 -12.89 14.69 16.57
CA ASN A 94 -12.88 15.97 15.89
C ASN A 94 -11.53 16.62 16.19
N LEU A 95 -10.61 16.53 15.24
CA LEU A 95 -9.32 17.21 15.31
C LEU A 95 -9.41 18.52 14.54
N ASP A 96 -8.67 19.54 14.99
CA ASP A 96 -8.39 20.70 14.17
C ASP A 96 -7.62 20.24 12.93
N SER A 97 -7.71 21.00 11.83
CA SER A 97 -7.12 20.62 10.54
C SER A 97 -5.67 20.15 10.67
N ILE A 98 -5.42 18.90 10.25
CA ILE A 98 -4.08 18.30 10.17
C ILE A 98 -3.68 18.06 8.71
N THR A 99 -4.20 18.89 7.82
CA THR A 99 -3.98 18.81 6.38
C THR A 99 -2.49 18.84 6.05
N TYR A 100 -2.01 17.85 5.33
CA TYR A 100 -0.65 17.83 4.81
C TYR A 100 -0.48 18.85 3.69
N GLN A 101 0.53 19.74 3.81
CA GLN A 101 0.80 20.83 2.87
C GLN A 101 2.03 20.61 1.98
N GLY A 102 2.75 19.51 2.19
CA GLY A 102 3.94 19.18 1.39
C GLY A 102 3.60 18.74 -0.03
N GLU A 103 4.63 18.55 -0.83
CA GLU A 103 4.48 18.04 -2.20
C GLU A 103 4.16 16.54 -2.20
N LEU A 104 3.24 16.14 -3.08
CA LEU A 104 2.94 14.74 -3.40
C LEU A 104 3.18 14.52 -4.89
N ASN A 105 3.88 13.47 -5.22
CA ASN A 105 4.27 13.12 -6.58
C ASN A 105 3.47 11.91 -7.08
N GLU A 106 3.24 11.84 -8.39
CA GLU A 106 2.56 10.70 -9.01
C GLU A 106 3.45 9.44 -8.94
N VAL A 107 2.96 8.41 -8.25
CA VAL A 107 3.73 7.18 -8.04
C VAL A 107 3.97 6.41 -9.34
N LYS A 108 3.09 6.52 -10.33
CA LYS A 108 3.21 5.83 -11.63
C LYS A 108 4.42 6.31 -12.43
N ASP A 109 4.94 7.50 -12.14
CA ASP A 109 6.13 8.04 -12.80
C ASP A 109 7.41 7.30 -12.39
N LEU A 110 7.37 6.50 -11.30
CA LEU A 110 8.49 5.68 -10.84
C LEU A 110 8.62 4.32 -11.53
N ASN A 111 7.71 3.95 -12.43
CA ASN A 111 7.77 2.67 -13.14
C ASN A 111 9.14 2.48 -13.83
N SER A 112 9.75 1.34 -13.54
CA SER A 112 11.05 0.93 -14.07
C SER A 112 11.16 -0.59 -14.11
N ASN A 113 12.31 -1.12 -14.52
CA ASN A 113 12.58 -2.56 -14.44
C ASN A 113 12.77 -3.06 -12.99
N GLU A 114 13.03 -2.17 -12.03
CA GLU A 114 13.27 -2.51 -10.62
C GLU A 114 12.02 -2.33 -9.76
N LEU A 115 11.13 -1.43 -10.14
CA LEU A 115 9.87 -1.13 -9.45
C LEU A 115 8.74 -1.05 -10.47
N VAL A 116 7.76 -1.94 -10.37
CA VAL A 116 6.53 -1.91 -11.16
C VAL A 116 5.39 -1.45 -10.27
N VAL A 117 4.72 -0.39 -10.68
CA VAL A 117 3.55 0.17 -10.00
C VAL A 117 2.29 -0.35 -10.67
N HIS A 118 1.46 -1.05 -9.90
CA HIS A 118 0.17 -1.57 -10.34
C HIS A 118 -0.96 -0.74 -9.73
N SER A 119 -1.81 -0.14 -10.56
CA SER A 119 -3.04 0.50 -10.09
C SER A 119 -4.10 -0.58 -9.83
N ASN A 120 -4.59 -0.65 -8.60
CA ASN A 120 -5.59 -1.64 -8.17
C ASN A 120 -6.71 -0.99 -7.33
N PRO A 121 -7.51 -0.08 -7.96
CA PRO A 121 -8.59 0.59 -7.27
C PRO A 121 -9.60 -0.38 -6.70
N GLY A 122 -10.30 0.05 -5.65
CA GLY A 122 -11.35 -0.72 -5.00
C GLY A 122 -11.42 -0.51 -3.50
N HIS A 123 -10.32 -0.63 -2.76
CA HIS A 123 -10.25 -0.21 -1.37
C HIS A 123 -10.30 1.31 -1.28
N THR A 124 -9.47 1.98 -2.08
CA THR A 124 -9.57 3.39 -2.43
C THR A 124 -9.46 3.55 -3.94
N LYS A 125 -9.74 4.77 -4.43
CA LYS A 125 -9.65 5.09 -5.85
C LYS A 125 -8.20 5.09 -6.36
N GLY A 126 -7.23 5.45 -5.51
CA GLY A 126 -5.81 5.53 -5.81
C GLY A 126 -5.01 4.34 -5.29
N SER A 127 -5.66 3.27 -4.81
CA SER A 127 -4.94 2.08 -4.32
C SER A 127 -3.95 1.56 -5.36
N SER A 128 -2.71 1.34 -4.91
CA SER A 128 -1.59 0.91 -5.74
C SER A 128 -0.80 -0.20 -5.04
N SER A 129 -0.27 -1.13 -5.83
CA SER A 129 0.68 -2.14 -5.36
C SER A 129 2.06 -1.92 -5.98
N PHE A 130 3.10 -2.23 -5.21
CA PHE A 130 4.49 -2.04 -5.59
C PHE A 130 5.19 -3.38 -5.72
N GLU A 131 5.49 -3.77 -6.94
CA GLU A 131 6.21 -5.00 -7.24
C GLU A 131 7.70 -4.71 -7.43
N PHE A 132 8.54 -5.50 -6.77
CA PHE A 132 9.99 -5.53 -6.94
C PHE A 132 10.40 -6.88 -7.53
N PRO A 133 10.46 -7.00 -8.87
CA PRO A 133 10.67 -8.28 -9.55
C PRO A 133 11.99 -8.97 -9.17
N SER A 134 13.05 -8.19 -8.96
CA SER A 134 14.37 -8.72 -8.57
C SER A 134 14.38 -9.40 -7.21
N LEU A 135 13.44 -9.03 -6.33
CA LEU A 135 13.29 -9.59 -4.99
C LEU A 135 12.17 -10.65 -4.90
N GLY A 136 11.35 -10.78 -5.93
CA GLY A 136 10.18 -11.65 -5.91
C GLY A 136 9.14 -11.25 -4.84
N ILE A 137 8.92 -9.95 -4.64
CA ILE A 137 8.00 -9.43 -3.63
C ILE A 137 7.05 -8.39 -4.20
N VAL A 138 5.88 -8.25 -3.57
CA VAL A 138 4.90 -7.21 -3.86
C VAL A 138 4.29 -6.67 -2.58
N PHE A 139 4.23 -5.34 -2.45
CA PHE A 139 3.53 -4.64 -1.37
C PHE A 139 2.16 -4.24 -1.88
N THR A 140 1.11 -4.67 -1.21
CA THR A 140 -0.26 -4.53 -1.71
C THR A 140 -1.10 -3.50 -0.94
N GLY A 141 -0.57 -2.94 0.16
CA GLY A 141 -1.40 -2.13 1.04
C GLY A 141 -2.66 -2.90 1.42
N ASP A 142 -3.78 -2.23 1.39
CA ASP A 142 -5.07 -2.80 1.75
C ASP A 142 -5.85 -3.37 0.55
N PHE A 143 -5.17 -3.73 -0.52
CA PHE A 143 -5.79 -4.41 -1.65
C PHE A 143 -6.12 -5.87 -1.31
N ILE A 144 -5.11 -6.66 -0.96
CA ILE A 144 -5.26 -8.09 -0.63
C ILE A 144 -4.42 -8.41 0.61
N PHE A 145 -5.02 -9.15 1.53
CA PHE A 145 -4.39 -9.72 2.71
C PHE A 145 -4.24 -11.23 2.56
N LYS A 146 -3.54 -11.86 3.50
CA LYS A 146 -3.43 -13.31 3.58
C LYS A 146 -4.80 -13.99 3.59
N ASP A 147 -5.72 -13.53 4.44
CA ASP A 147 -7.00 -14.18 4.71
C ASP A 147 -8.23 -13.34 4.30
N GLY A 148 -8.03 -12.22 3.58
CA GLY A 148 -9.10 -11.31 3.19
C GLY A 148 -8.69 -10.33 2.11
N ILE A 149 -9.52 -9.33 1.91
CA ILE A 149 -9.30 -8.18 1.02
C ILE A 149 -9.62 -6.89 1.77
N GLY A 150 -9.14 -5.75 1.29
CA GLY A 150 -9.54 -4.45 1.79
C GLY A 150 -11.03 -4.23 1.65
N ARG A 151 -11.62 -3.59 2.67
CA ARG A 151 -13.04 -3.19 2.62
C ARG A 151 -13.26 -2.11 1.55
N THR A 152 -14.45 -2.10 0.98
CA THR A 152 -14.79 -1.23 -0.15
C THR A 152 -15.93 -0.26 0.16
N ASP A 153 -16.34 -0.18 1.42
CA ASP A 153 -17.47 0.63 1.90
C ASP A 153 -17.03 1.95 2.55
N LEU A 154 -15.75 2.30 2.44
CA LEU A 154 -15.19 3.56 2.92
C LEU A 154 -15.20 4.64 1.84
N LEU A 155 -14.74 5.86 2.23
CA LEU A 155 -14.55 6.96 1.28
C LEU A 155 -13.69 6.51 0.09
N THR A 156 -14.19 6.75 -1.12
CA THR A 156 -13.58 6.39 -2.40
C THR A 156 -13.51 4.88 -2.71
N GLY A 157 -14.02 4.02 -1.81
CA GLY A 157 -14.08 2.58 -2.05
C GLY A 157 -15.15 2.18 -3.08
N ASP A 158 -14.89 1.11 -3.84
CA ASP A 158 -15.82 0.54 -4.84
C ASP A 158 -15.60 -0.96 -4.98
N THR A 159 -16.65 -1.74 -4.71
CA THR A 159 -16.59 -3.20 -4.75
C THR A 159 -16.40 -3.72 -6.19
N ASN A 160 -16.96 -3.05 -7.20
CA ASN A 160 -16.81 -3.51 -8.59
C ASN A 160 -15.38 -3.28 -9.07
N GLU A 161 -14.76 -2.13 -8.71
CA GLU A 161 -13.36 -1.87 -8.99
C GLU A 161 -12.45 -2.88 -8.26
N MET A 162 -12.75 -3.25 -7.00
CA MET A 162 -12.01 -4.28 -6.28
C MET A 162 -12.06 -5.63 -7.01
N ILE A 163 -13.24 -6.07 -7.44
CA ILE A 163 -13.41 -7.29 -8.22
C ILE A 163 -12.62 -7.22 -9.53
N HIS A 164 -12.67 -6.07 -10.21
CA HIS A 164 -11.91 -5.83 -11.44
C HIS A 164 -10.40 -5.92 -11.19
N SER A 165 -9.91 -5.27 -10.15
CA SER A 165 -8.50 -5.27 -9.77
C SER A 165 -8.00 -6.67 -9.40
N ILE A 166 -8.79 -7.46 -8.66
CA ILE A 166 -8.44 -8.86 -8.35
C ILE A 166 -8.28 -9.67 -9.63
N ASN A 167 -9.18 -9.51 -10.58
CA ASN A 167 -9.17 -10.31 -11.81
C ASN A 167 -8.13 -9.88 -12.85
N ASN A 168 -7.68 -8.63 -12.83
CA ASN A 168 -6.76 -8.11 -13.85
C ASN A 168 -5.36 -7.76 -13.29
N VAL A 169 -5.24 -7.46 -12.00
CA VAL A 169 -3.95 -7.13 -11.39
C VAL A 169 -3.41 -8.29 -10.57
N PHE A 170 -4.19 -8.80 -9.60
CA PHE A 170 -3.70 -9.85 -8.74
C PHE A 170 -3.39 -11.16 -9.47
N THR A 171 -4.12 -11.47 -10.54
CA THR A 171 -3.85 -12.67 -11.35
C THR A 171 -2.50 -12.62 -12.07
N GLU A 172 -2.01 -11.42 -12.37
CA GLU A 172 -0.73 -11.21 -13.05
C GLU A 172 0.49 -11.40 -12.12
N PHE A 173 0.32 -11.31 -10.79
CA PHE A 173 1.41 -11.54 -9.87
C PHE A 173 1.90 -12.98 -9.92
N HIS A 174 3.23 -13.13 -9.97
CA HIS A 174 3.86 -14.46 -10.02
C HIS A 174 3.56 -15.26 -8.77
N ASP A 175 3.19 -16.52 -8.91
CA ASP A 175 2.75 -17.40 -7.82
C ASP A 175 3.75 -17.55 -6.67
N ASP A 176 5.05 -17.54 -6.98
CA ASP A 176 6.12 -17.69 -6.01
C ASP A 176 6.50 -16.37 -5.30
N TYR A 177 5.91 -15.24 -5.70
CA TYR A 177 6.17 -13.97 -5.03
C TYR A 177 5.57 -13.96 -3.63
N ILE A 178 6.25 -13.22 -2.73
CA ILE A 178 5.75 -12.95 -1.39
C ILE A 178 5.00 -11.64 -1.41
N LEU A 179 3.73 -11.70 -1.00
CA LEU A 179 2.87 -10.54 -0.83
C LEU A 179 3.01 -9.99 0.59
N TYR A 180 3.30 -8.70 0.68
CA TYR A 180 3.41 -7.93 1.92
C TYR A 180 2.22 -6.96 2.02
N PRO A 181 1.22 -7.25 2.86
CA PRO A 181 0.01 -6.45 2.95
C PRO A 181 0.15 -5.23 3.85
N GLY A 182 -0.82 -4.30 3.76
CA GLY A 182 -0.93 -3.17 4.67
C GLY A 182 -1.20 -3.58 6.12
N HIS A 183 -1.90 -4.70 6.34
CA HIS A 183 -2.18 -5.25 7.66
C HIS A 183 -1.95 -6.77 7.70
N GLY A 184 -1.53 -7.25 8.89
CA GLY A 184 -1.36 -8.68 9.15
C GLY A 184 -0.12 -9.29 8.53
N ASP A 185 -0.15 -10.62 8.37
CA ASP A 185 0.99 -11.41 7.96
C ASP A 185 1.14 -11.46 6.43
N LYS A 186 2.38 -11.57 5.97
CA LYS A 186 2.71 -11.92 4.59
C LYS A 186 2.37 -13.37 4.26
N ASP A 187 2.13 -13.65 2.98
CA ASP A 187 2.04 -15.03 2.44
C ASP A 187 2.48 -15.02 0.97
N THR A 188 2.59 -16.20 0.35
CA THR A 188 2.85 -16.30 -1.08
C THR A 188 1.59 -16.02 -1.89
N VAL A 189 1.76 -15.42 -3.07
CA VAL A 189 0.64 -15.19 -4.01
C VAL A 189 -0.12 -16.50 -4.28
N LYS A 190 0.59 -17.62 -4.47
CA LYS A 190 0.01 -18.94 -4.66
C LYS A 190 -0.85 -19.39 -3.48
N SER A 191 -0.36 -19.19 -2.25
CA SER A 191 -1.11 -19.53 -1.04
C SER A 191 -2.40 -18.74 -0.96
N ILE A 192 -2.35 -17.43 -1.22
CA ILE A 192 -3.50 -16.54 -1.20
C ILE A 192 -4.52 -16.94 -2.29
N LYS A 193 -4.08 -17.18 -3.53
CA LYS A 193 -4.96 -17.66 -4.61
C LYS A 193 -5.71 -18.93 -4.24
N ASN A 194 -5.09 -19.81 -3.44
CA ASN A 194 -5.67 -21.09 -3.07
C ASN A 194 -6.52 -21.06 -1.79
N ASN A 195 -6.19 -20.21 -0.83
CA ASN A 195 -6.74 -20.28 0.53
C ASN A 195 -7.63 -19.09 0.89
N ASN A 196 -7.41 -17.90 0.32
CA ASN A 196 -8.21 -16.72 0.60
C ASN A 196 -9.61 -16.88 -0.04
N ILE A 197 -10.64 -17.00 0.79
CA ILE A 197 -12.00 -17.30 0.36
C ILE A 197 -12.56 -16.20 -0.52
N LEU A 198 -12.37 -14.91 -0.15
CA LEU A 198 -12.92 -13.78 -0.89
C LEU A 198 -12.25 -13.62 -2.26
N VAL A 199 -10.93 -13.79 -2.33
CA VAL A 199 -10.21 -13.79 -3.60
C VAL A 199 -10.75 -14.88 -4.53
N ARG A 200 -10.95 -16.10 -4.01
CA ARG A 200 -11.47 -17.23 -4.80
C ARG A 200 -12.89 -17.00 -5.27
N GLU A 201 -13.75 -16.43 -4.44
CA GLU A 201 -15.13 -16.08 -4.82
C GLU A 201 -15.14 -15.08 -5.98
N TYR A 202 -14.35 -14.01 -5.90
CA TYR A 202 -14.29 -12.98 -6.93
C TYR A 202 -13.67 -13.49 -8.25
N LEU A 203 -12.67 -14.37 -8.18
CA LEU A 203 -12.11 -15.04 -9.36
C LEU A 203 -13.12 -15.98 -10.03
N ASN A 204 -13.93 -16.73 -9.25
CA ASN A 204 -14.93 -17.66 -9.76
C ASN A 204 -16.14 -16.94 -10.38
N ASP A 205 -16.62 -15.88 -9.75
CA ASP A 205 -17.74 -15.07 -10.28
C ASP A 205 -17.41 -14.43 -11.62
N TRP A 206 -16.15 -14.03 -11.83
CA TRP A 206 -15.70 -13.46 -13.08
C TRP A 206 -15.68 -14.47 -14.23
N THR A 207 -15.27 -15.71 -13.96
CA THR A 207 -15.27 -16.79 -14.96
C THR A 207 -16.67 -17.20 -15.36
N SER A 208 -17.63 -17.19 -14.42
CA SER A 208 -19.03 -17.56 -14.68
C SER A 208 -19.81 -16.54 -15.50
N LYS A 209 -19.41 -15.26 -15.49
CA LYS A 209 -20.06 -14.18 -16.25
C LYS A 209 -19.53 -14.01 -17.69
N ARG A 210 -18.47 -14.73 -18.07
CA ARG A 210 -17.89 -14.72 -19.45
C ARG A 210 -18.42 -15.84 -20.35
N HIS A 211 -19.31 -16.67 -19.83
CA HIS A 211 -20.04 -17.73 -20.57
C HIS A 211 -21.54 -17.41 -20.63
#